data_62eb473ee45d07c966e4ae6f4cfd0af5
#
_entry.id   62eb473ee45d07c966e4ae6f4cfd0af5
#
_cell.length_a   1.000
_cell.length_b   1.000
_cell.length_c   1.000
_cell.angle_alpha   90.00
_cell.angle_beta   90.00
_cell.angle_gamma   90.00
#
_symmetry.space_group_name_H-M   'P 1'
#
loop_
_entity.id
_entity.type
_entity.pdbx_description
1 polymer ?
#
loop_
_entity_poly.entity_id
_entity_poly.type
_entity_poly.pdbx_seq_one_letter_code
_entity_poly.pdbx_strand_id
1 'polypeptide(L)'
;VKRQLNRCLLGVITVLGLLFLFGTNASADATRNLIGDFSSYQGSTPSYMQQFTNRGMKGAIVKTGGHGGGEGYHYQNPKASAQLASASKLGLNVGTYFWGQFGGSQSDAKLSAQMAVNDAQRVGLKKGSLIALDYEEGASYSKGANTQAIFTFGDYVKSHGYKFALYTGSSYLKNYIDINAYGKRYGTSIWIANYKTMSLQTRPDFNWFPSFPHIAMWQFGSNWYGIDGSVDLVDFMGKTSGDVKNNTPVKPVTPNKSNQTNAKNTTYKVVSGDSWWGIANRVGLDMYQLAKLNGKTINSVIHPGQVLKIKGTIKNGSLSNPVDE
;
A
#
# COMPACT_ATOMS: atom_id res chain seq x y z
N VAL A 1 1.34 -3.78 96.82
CA VAL A 1 0.09 -4.13 96.12
C VAL A 1 -0.11 -3.21 94.94
N LYS A 2 -0.03 -3.68 93.81
CA LYS A 2 -0.71 -3.51 92.47
C LYS A 2 0.26 -3.72 91.32
N ARG A 3 0.00 -4.81 90.61
CA ARG A 3 0.60 -5.18 89.38
C ARG A 3 0.25 -4.13 88.31
N GLN A 4 1.22 -3.71 87.49
CA GLN A 4 0.97 -3.15 86.18
C GLN A 4 1.61 -4.05 85.14
N LEU A 5 0.79 -4.58 84.27
CA LEU A 5 1.16 -5.31 83.06
C LEU A 5 1.69 -4.32 82.03
N ASN A 6 2.97 -4.47 81.70
CA ASN A 6 3.51 -3.83 80.49
C ASN A 6 3.19 -4.71 79.26
N ARG A 7 2.32 -4.20 78.39
CA ARG A 7 2.07 -4.75 77.07
C ARG A 7 3.23 -4.34 76.15
N CYS A 8 4.07 -5.29 75.79
CA CYS A 8 4.98 -5.12 74.64
C CYS A 8 4.17 -5.12 73.40
N LEU A 9 4.13 -3.97 72.71
CA LEU A 9 3.63 -3.82 71.34
C LEU A 9 4.74 -4.25 70.40
N LEU A 10 4.64 -5.46 69.85
CA LEU A 10 5.49 -5.88 68.73
C LEU A 10 5.05 -5.11 67.45
N GLY A 11 5.85 -4.14 67.05
CA GLY A 11 5.71 -3.50 65.76
C GLY A 11 6.14 -4.45 64.62
N VAL A 12 5.19 -4.95 63.88
CA VAL A 12 5.46 -5.65 62.61
C VAL A 12 5.78 -4.60 61.58
N ILE A 13 7.06 -4.44 61.27
CA ILE A 13 7.52 -3.65 60.10
C ILE A 13 7.25 -4.48 58.88
N THR A 14 6.15 -4.17 58.19
CA THR A 14 5.88 -4.70 56.85
C THR A 14 6.78 -3.98 55.87
N VAL A 15 7.90 -4.58 55.50
CA VAL A 15 8.73 -4.13 54.36
C VAL A 15 7.95 -4.47 53.12
N LEU A 16 7.23 -3.48 52.55
CA LEU A 16 6.74 -3.55 51.18
C LEU A 16 7.95 -3.49 50.25
N GLY A 17 8.46 -4.66 49.88
CA GLY A 17 9.38 -4.76 48.78
C GLY A 17 8.69 -4.33 47.47
N LEU A 18 9.01 -3.14 46.99
CA LEU A 18 8.75 -2.77 45.61
C LEU A 18 9.58 -3.70 44.73
N LEU A 19 9.00 -4.80 44.31
CA LEU A 19 9.47 -5.56 43.15
C LEU A 19 9.28 -4.66 41.92
N PHE A 20 10.33 -3.92 41.56
CA PHE A 20 10.49 -3.42 40.20
C PHE A 20 10.58 -4.64 39.31
N LEU A 21 9.45 -5.03 38.76
CA LEU A 21 9.42 -5.90 37.59
C LEU A 21 10.06 -5.14 36.45
N PHE A 22 11.37 -5.30 36.29
CA PHE A 22 12.00 -5.09 35.02
C PHE A 22 11.43 -6.16 34.09
N GLY A 23 10.22 -5.89 33.58
CA GLY A 23 9.66 -6.64 32.47
C GLY A 23 10.66 -6.53 31.34
N THR A 24 11.31 -7.62 31.05
CA THR A 24 12.21 -7.71 29.92
C THR A 24 11.41 -7.35 28.66
N ASN A 25 11.78 -6.26 27.98
CA ASN A 25 11.20 -5.84 26.70
C ASN A 25 11.25 -6.94 25.61
N ALA A 26 11.95 -8.03 25.86
CA ALA A 26 12.03 -9.21 25.01
C ALA A 26 10.67 -9.95 24.84
N SER A 27 9.74 -9.84 25.80
CA SER A 27 8.44 -10.51 25.73
C SER A 27 7.44 -9.78 24.83
N ALA A 28 7.56 -8.46 24.67
CA ALA A 28 6.66 -7.69 23.81
C ALA A 28 7.02 -7.84 22.32
N ASP A 29 8.27 -8.15 22.00
CA ASP A 29 8.73 -8.35 20.61
C ASP A 29 8.27 -9.69 20.01
N ALA A 30 8.10 -10.72 20.85
CA ALA A 30 7.76 -12.07 20.39
C ALA A 30 6.30 -12.20 19.87
N THR A 31 5.45 -11.21 20.12
CA THR A 31 4.00 -11.24 19.77
C THR A 31 3.64 -10.35 18.59
N ARG A 32 4.57 -9.50 18.13
CA ARG A 32 4.28 -8.57 17.03
C ARG A 32 4.39 -9.26 15.68
N ASN A 33 3.46 -8.93 14.79
CA ASN A 33 3.41 -9.51 13.45
C ASN A 33 4.50 -8.90 12.56
N LEU A 34 5.46 -9.73 12.13
CA LEU A 34 6.43 -9.34 11.10
C LEU A 34 5.77 -9.37 9.73
N ILE A 35 6.09 -8.38 8.92
CA ILE A 35 5.53 -8.19 7.59
C ILE A 35 6.69 -8.03 6.61
N GLY A 36 6.61 -8.73 5.49
CA GLY A 36 7.49 -8.49 4.34
C GLY A 36 6.76 -7.69 3.28
N ASP A 37 7.47 -6.80 2.60
CA ASP A 37 6.92 -6.19 1.41
C ASP A 37 7.68 -6.61 0.15
N PHE A 38 6.94 -6.69 -0.96
CA PHE A 38 7.36 -7.34 -2.19
C PHE A 38 7.04 -6.48 -3.39
N SER A 39 8.00 -6.36 -4.29
CA SER A 39 7.85 -5.72 -5.59
C SER A 39 8.16 -6.70 -6.72
N SER A 40 8.33 -6.21 -7.95
CA SER A 40 8.72 -7.04 -9.10
C SER A 40 10.12 -7.66 -8.96
N TYR A 41 10.95 -7.13 -8.07
CA TYR A 41 12.31 -7.65 -7.84
C TYR A 41 12.30 -8.98 -7.08
N GLN A 42 11.30 -9.21 -6.23
CA GLN A 42 11.21 -10.41 -5.42
C GLN A 42 10.53 -11.58 -6.15
N GLY A 43 10.77 -12.79 -5.64
CA GLY A 43 10.11 -13.99 -6.14
C GLY A 43 8.61 -14.02 -5.85
N SER A 44 7.87 -14.86 -6.58
CA SER A 44 6.41 -14.95 -6.50
C SER A 44 5.88 -16.34 -6.16
N THR A 45 6.77 -17.32 -5.92
CA THR A 45 6.34 -18.69 -5.61
C THR A 45 6.06 -18.89 -4.12
N PRO A 46 5.17 -19.84 -3.73
CA PRO A 46 4.97 -20.18 -2.33
C PRO A 46 6.26 -20.60 -1.62
N SER A 47 7.14 -21.36 -2.28
CA SER A 47 8.43 -21.78 -1.73
C SER A 47 9.37 -20.60 -1.46
N TYR A 48 9.36 -19.59 -2.34
CA TYR A 48 10.12 -18.35 -2.10
C TYR A 48 9.59 -17.60 -0.86
N MET A 49 8.27 -17.51 -0.67
CA MET A 49 7.70 -16.82 0.49
C MET A 49 7.79 -17.64 1.78
N GLN A 50 7.81 -18.97 1.68
CA GLN A 50 7.92 -19.86 2.83
C GLN A 50 9.18 -19.60 3.66
N GLN A 51 10.29 -19.22 3.04
CA GLN A 51 11.52 -18.89 3.77
C GLN A 51 11.32 -17.73 4.78
N PHE A 52 10.42 -16.77 4.49
CA PHE A 52 10.12 -15.65 5.38
C PHE A 52 9.08 -16.05 6.45
N THR A 53 8.10 -16.89 6.12
CA THR A 53 7.17 -17.42 7.13
C THR A 53 7.90 -18.27 8.16
N ASN A 54 8.93 -19.02 7.76
CA ASN A 54 9.81 -19.75 8.65
C ASN A 54 10.62 -18.84 9.60
N ARG A 55 10.74 -17.54 9.27
CA ARG A 55 11.36 -16.50 10.10
C ARG A 55 10.35 -15.66 10.87
N GLY A 56 9.08 -16.05 10.85
CA GLY A 56 8.02 -15.40 11.63
C GLY A 56 7.18 -14.39 10.86
N MET A 57 7.33 -14.28 9.54
CA MET A 57 6.44 -13.42 8.74
C MET A 57 4.98 -13.84 8.88
N LYS A 58 4.11 -12.88 9.19
CA LYS A 58 2.67 -13.06 9.36
C LYS A 58 1.84 -12.27 8.35
N GLY A 59 2.47 -11.34 7.64
CA GLY A 59 1.82 -10.52 6.63
C GLY A 59 2.71 -10.26 5.43
N ALA A 60 2.09 -9.98 4.28
CA ALA A 60 2.75 -9.59 3.06
C ALA A 60 2.04 -8.40 2.43
N ILE A 61 2.79 -7.35 2.07
CA ILE A 61 2.29 -6.19 1.35
C ILE A 61 2.96 -6.18 -0.02
N VAL A 62 2.16 -6.23 -1.10
CA VAL A 62 2.67 -6.41 -2.46
C VAL A 62 2.48 -5.14 -3.27
N LYS A 63 3.54 -4.65 -3.91
CA LYS A 63 3.45 -3.57 -4.90
C LYS A 63 2.51 -3.99 -6.02
N THR A 64 1.44 -3.25 -6.24
CA THR A 64 0.58 -3.48 -7.41
C THR A 64 1.01 -2.67 -8.61
N GLY A 65 1.53 -1.46 -8.36
CA GLY A 65 1.94 -0.55 -9.40
C GLY A 65 2.44 0.77 -8.86
N GLY A 66 2.46 1.76 -9.74
CA GLY A 66 2.84 3.13 -9.41
C GLY A 66 2.49 4.08 -10.54
N HIS A 67 2.39 5.36 -10.21
CA HIS A 67 2.10 6.45 -11.13
C HIS A 67 2.98 7.65 -10.78
N GLY A 68 3.81 8.07 -11.71
CA GLY A 68 4.59 9.29 -11.59
C GLY A 68 3.77 10.48 -12.09
N GLY A 69 3.38 11.40 -11.25
CA GLY A 69 2.47 12.55 -11.49
C GLY A 69 2.29 13.10 -12.91
N GLY A 70 1.19 13.75 -13.16
CA GLY A 70 0.86 14.31 -14.47
C GLY A 70 0.54 13.25 -15.53
N GLU A 71 1.15 13.35 -16.72
CA GLU A 71 1.01 12.35 -17.79
C GLU A 71 1.84 11.08 -17.54
N GLY A 72 2.23 10.83 -16.29
CA GLY A 72 3.13 9.78 -15.87
C GLY A 72 2.69 8.39 -16.28
N TYR A 73 3.65 7.54 -16.47
CA TYR A 73 3.49 6.13 -16.81
C TYR A 73 2.86 5.35 -15.65
N HIS A 74 1.77 4.63 -15.92
CA HIS A 74 1.21 3.66 -14.97
C HIS A 74 1.96 2.34 -15.08
N TYR A 75 2.91 2.13 -14.17
CA TYR A 75 3.58 0.85 -14.01
C TYR A 75 2.69 -0.15 -13.28
N GLN A 76 2.68 -1.39 -13.73
CA GLN A 76 2.03 -2.51 -13.04
C GLN A 76 3.04 -3.61 -12.73
N ASN A 77 3.07 -4.09 -11.48
CA ASN A 77 3.91 -5.22 -11.10
C ASN A 77 3.37 -6.52 -11.76
N PRO A 78 4.11 -7.13 -12.69
CA PRO A 78 3.66 -8.33 -13.39
C PRO A 78 3.56 -9.57 -12.47
N LYS A 79 4.23 -9.54 -11.32
CA LYS A 79 4.24 -10.65 -10.34
C LYS A 79 3.17 -10.49 -9.26
N ALA A 80 2.46 -9.37 -9.16
CA ALA A 80 1.60 -9.04 -8.03
C ALA A 80 0.53 -10.10 -7.75
N SER A 81 -0.18 -10.59 -8.77
CA SER A 81 -1.20 -11.64 -8.61
C SER A 81 -0.61 -12.93 -8.04
N ALA A 82 0.55 -13.37 -8.57
CA ALA A 82 1.22 -14.59 -8.11
C ALA A 82 1.78 -14.42 -6.69
N GLN A 83 2.31 -13.24 -6.37
CA GLN A 83 2.80 -12.93 -5.02
C GLN A 83 1.68 -12.96 -3.99
N LEU A 84 0.55 -12.30 -4.27
CA LEU A 84 -0.62 -12.31 -3.38
C LEU A 84 -1.22 -13.70 -3.22
N ALA A 85 -1.34 -14.47 -4.30
CA ALA A 85 -1.82 -15.83 -4.25
C ALA A 85 -0.92 -16.73 -3.40
N SER A 86 0.39 -16.61 -3.54
CA SER A 86 1.38 -17.35 -2.75
C SER A 86 1.33 -16.99 -1.27
N ALA A 87 1.24 -15.68 -0.94
CA ALA A 87 1.09 -15.20 0.43
C ALA A 87 -0.20 -15.74 1.08
N SER A 88 -1.31 -15.68 0.36
CA SER A 88 -2.61 -16.20 0.83
C SER A 88 -2.60 -17.69 1.06
N LYS A 89 -1.97 -18.46 0.15
CA LYS A 89 -1.80 -19.92 0.30
C LYS A 89 -1.05 -20.28 1.57
N LEU A 90 -0.14 -19.41 2.01
CA LEU A 90 0.63 -19.57 3.25
C LEU A 90 -0.10 -19.04 4.49
N GLY A 91 -1.35 -18.59 4.37
CA GLY A 91 -2.15 -18.08 5.47
C GLY A 91 -1.71 -16.71 6.00
N LEU A 92 -0.97 -15.93 5.19
CA LEU A 92 -0.52 -14.60 5.56
C LEU A 92 -1.65 -13.57 5.45
N ASN A 93 -1.63 -12.55 6.31
CA ASN A 93 -2.40 -11.33 6.07
C ASN A 93 -1.86 -10.63 4.83
N VAL A 94 -2.73 -10.28 3.89
CA VAL A 94 -2.30 -9.67 2.63
C VAL A 94 -2.79 -8.24 2.48
N GLY A 95 -1.93 -7.41 1.94
CA GLY A 95 -2.21 -6.03 1.52
C GLY A 95 -1.46 -5.71 0.25
N THR A 96 -1.69 -4.50 -0.25
CA THR A 96 -0.99 -3.97 -1.41
C THR A 96 -0.47 -2.57 -1.14
N TYR A 97 0.53 -2.15 -1.91
CA TYR A 97 0.93 -0.76 -1.96
C TYR A 97 1.02 -0.25 -3.40
N PHE A 98 0.85 1.05 -3.55
CA PHE A 98 0.88 1.75 -4.81
C PHE A 98 1.78 2.99 -4.67
N TRP A 99 2.77 3.10 -5.53
CA TRP A 99 3.70 4.22 -5.54
C TRP A 99 3.09 5.44 -6.22
N GLY A 100 2.87 6.52 -5.47
CA GLY A 100 2.20 7.73 -5.93
C GLY A 100 3.11 8.94 -5.88
N GLN A 101 3.50 9.47 -7.04
CA GLN A 101 4.33 10.67 -7.20
C GLN A 101 3.52 11.90 -7.63
N PHE A 102 2.38 12.12 -7.05
CA PHE A 102 1.45 13.20 -7.45
C PHE A 102 1.70 14.54 -6.74
N GLY A 103 2.66 14.60 -5.81
CA GLY A 103 2.95 15.81 -5.06
C GLY A 103 1.73 16.39 -4.36
N GLY A 104 1.47 17.70 -4.55
CA GLY A 104 0.29 18.39 -4.03
C GLY A 104 -0.92 18.41 -4.96
N SER A 105 -0.88 17.71 -6.10
CA SER A 105 -1.97 17.68 -7.09
C SER A 105 -3.09 16.74 -6.66
N GLN A 106 -4.27 17.28 -6.35
CA GLN A 106 -5.43 16.47 -6.00
C GLN A 106 -6.02 15.71 -7.20
N SER A 107 -5.91 16.24 -8.41
CA SER A 107 -6.35 15.55 -9.63
C SER A 107 -5.53 14.30 -9.89
N ASP A 108 -4.20 14.41 -9.78
CA ASP A 108 -3.28 13.28 -9.98
C ASP A 108 -3.36 12.28 -8.84
N ALA A 109 -3.57 12.75 -7.61
CA ALA A 109 -3.84 11.90 -6.45
C ALA A 109 -5.10 11.04 -6.64
N LYS A 110 -6.18 11.65 -7.17
CA LYS A 110 -7.42 10.92 -7.50
C LYS A 110 -7.19 9.90 -8.59
N LEU A 111 -6.45 10.26 -9.64
CA LEU A 111 -6.09 9.36 -10.72
C LEU A 111 -5.27 8.17 -10.20
N SER A 112 -4.25 8.45 -9.39
CA SER A 112 -3.42 7.43 -8.75
C SER A 112 -4.24 6.49 -7.84
N ALA A 113 -5.20 7.04 -7.08
CA ALA A 113 -6.08 6.25 -6.23
C ALA A 113 -7.00 5.31 -7.04
N GLN A 114 -7.50 5.78 -8.18
CA GLN A 114 -8.28 4.95 -9.10
C GLN A 114 -7.45 3.80 -9.67
N MET A 115 -6.21 4.09 -10.07
CA MET A 115 -5.26 3.07 -10.52
C MET A 115 -4.96 2.05 -9.42
N ALA A 116 -4.68 2.52 -8.21
CA ALA A 116 -4.39 1.67 -7.06
C ALA A 116 -5.54 0.71 -6.73
N VAL A 117 -6.78 1.21 -6.72
CA VAL A 117 -7.98 0.40 -6.48
C VAL A 117 -8.22 -0.59 -7.61
N ASN A 118 -8.09 -0.16 -8.86
CA ASN A 118 -8.25 -1.03 -10.04
C ASN A 118 -7.19 -2.14 -10.05
N ASP A 119 -5.94 -1.82 -9.74
CA ASP A 119 -4.86 -2.80 -9.64
C ASP A 119 -5.09 -3.79 -8.49
N ALA A 120 -5.54 -3.31 -7.33
CA ALA A 120 -5.89 -4.17 -6.21
C ALA A 120 -7.03 -5.15 -6.57
N GLN A 121 -8.04 -4.67 -7.28
CA GLN A 121 -9.14 -5.51 -7.78
C GLN A 121 -8.66 -6.51 -8.84
N ARG A 122 -7.82 -6.07 -9.78
CA ARG A 122 -7.23 -6.91 -10.83
C ARG A 122 -6.44 -8.08 -10.25
N VAL A 123 -5.70 -7.86 -9.17
CA VAL A 123 -4.94 -8.92 -8.50
C VAL A 123 -5.77 -9.74 -7.51
N GLY A 124 -7.05 -9.43 -7.35
CA GLY A 124 -8.00 -10.17 -6.51
C GLY A 124 -7.92 -9.83 -5.02
N LEU A 125 -7.41 -8.65 -4.66
CA LEU A 125 -7.38 -8.20 -3.27
C LEU A 125 -8.82 -8.03 -2.73
N LYS A 126 -9.12 -8.66 -1.59
CA LYS A 126 -10.45 -8.55 -0.97
C LYS A 126 -10.68 -7.18 -0.34
N LYS A 127 -11.94 -6.73 -0.38
CA LYS A 127 -12.37 -5.58 0.42
C LYS A 127 -12.11 -5.84 1.90
N GLY A 128 -11.80 -4.76 2.63
CA GLY A 128 -11.33 -4.85 4.01
C GLY A 128 -9.81 -5.06 4.14
N SER A 129 -9.11 -5.43 3.06
CA SER A 129 -7.65 -5.50 3.04
C SER A 129 -7.01 -4.12 2.91
N LEU A 130 -5.70 -4.04 3.12
CA LEU A 130 -4.91 -2.81 3.05
C LEU A 130 -4.55 -2.46 1.61
N ILE A 131 -4.77 -1.20 1.22
CA ILE A 131 -4.06 -0.53 0.13
C ILE A 131 -3.26 0.62 0.76
N ALA A 132 -1.93 0.55 0.74
CA ALA A 132 -1.06 1.61 1.20
C ALA A 132 -0.68 2.54 0.03
N LEU A 133 -0.65 3.84 0.31
CA LEU A 133 -0.02 4.83 -0.56
C LEU A 133 1.46 4.91 -0.19
N ASP A 134 2.33 4.62 -1.13
CA ASP A 134 3.76 4.85 -1.05
C ASP A 134 4.04 6.26 -1.58
N TYR A 135 4.27 7.22 -0.64
CA TYR A 135 4.45 8.64 -0.91
C TYR A 135 5.78 9.11 -0.33
N GLU A 136 6.83 8.96 -1.09
CA GLU A 136 8.20 9.25 -0.66
C GLU A 136 9.02 10.07 -1.68
N GLU A 137 8.39 10.45 -2.78
CA GLU A 137 8.98 11.24 -3.85
C GLU A 137 7.95 12.18 -4.47
N GLY A 138 8.41 13.26 -5.11
CA GLY A 138 7.58 14.20 -5.86
C GLY A 138 6.75 15.18 -5.03
N ALA A 139 6.93 15.25 -3.69
CA ALA A 139 6.20 16.21 -2.86
C ALA A 139 6.47 17.66 -3.26
N SER A 140 5.44 18.47 -3.24
CA SER A 140 5.57 19.91 -3.37
C SER A 140 6.14 20.54 -2.09
N TYR A 141 6.57 21.82 -2.15
CA TYR A 141 7.00 22.55 -0.96
C TYR A 141 5.85 22.90 0.01
N SER A 142 4.60 22.70 -0.39
CA SER A 142 3.42 22.97 0.43
C SER A 142 2.95 21.71 1.17
N LYS A 143 3.24 21.61 2.48
CA LYS A 143 2.71 20.54 3.34
C LYS A 143 1.19 20.40 3.25
N GLY A 144 0.48 21.54 3.22
CA GLY A 144 -0.97 21.56 3.13
C GLY A 144 -1.47 20.95 1.83
N ALA A 145 -0.89 21.31 0.68
CA ALA A 145 -1.27 20.77 -0.62
C ALA A 145 -0.98 19.27 -0.69
N ASN A 146 0.20 18.84 -0.26
CA ASN A 146 0.57 17.41 -0.21
C ASN A 146 -0.40 16.60 0.65
N THR A 147 -0.73 17.13 1.84
CA THR A 147 -1.65 16.46 2.78
C THR A 147 -3.07 16.35 2.19
N GLN A 148 -3.55 17.37 1.51
CA GLN A 148 -4.85 17.32 0.82
C GLN A 148 -4.86 16.31 -0.35
N ALA A 149 -3.76 16.22 -1.09
CA ALA A 149 -3.61 15.22 -2.14
C ALA A 149 -3.61 13.79 -1.57
N ILE A 150 -2.89 13.56 -0.45
CA ILE A 150 -2.93 12.29 0.29
C ILE A 150 -4.36 11.99 0.78
N PHE A 151 -5.12 12.99 1.24
CA PHE A 151 -6.52 12.80 1.62
C PHE A 151 -7.39 12.39 0.44
N THR A 152 -7.21 13.01 -0.71
CA THR A 152 -7.93 12.64 -1.93
C THR A 152 -7.69 11.18 -2.30
N PHE A 153 -6.45 10.71 -2.22
CA PHE A 153 -6.11 9.31 -2.45
C PHE A 153 -6.74 8.38 -1.40
N GLY A 154 -6.50 8.66 -0.11
CA GLY A 154 -6.94 7.79 0.99
C GLY A 154 -8.46 7.69 1.11
N ASP A 155 -9.19 8.78 0.89
CA ASP A 155 -10.66 8.77 0.91
C ASP A 155 -11.22 7.94 -0.23
N TYR A 156 -10.62 8.02 -1.41
CA TYR A 156 -11.01 7.20 -2.55
C TYR A 156 -10.82 5.70 -2.25
N VAL A 157 -9.67 5.32 -1.69
CA VAL A 157 -9.38 3.94 -1.27
C VAL A 157 -10.43 3.47 -0.25
N LYS A 158 -10.71 4.28 0.78
CA LYS A 158 -11.67 3.95 1.83
C LYS A 158 -13.11 3.86 1.31
N SER A 159 -13.52 4.75 0.41
CA SER A 159 -14.86 4.72 -0.20
C SER A 159 -15.11 3.47 -1.05
N HIS A 160 -14.03 2.80 -1.49
CA HIS A 160 -14.10 1.53 -2.21
C HIS A 160 -14.01 0.30 -1.30
N GLY A 161 -14.05 0.49 0.02
CA GLY A 161 -14.11 -0.58 1.02
C GLY A 161 -12.76 -1.20 1.39
N TYR A 162 -11.66 -0.49 1.17
CA TYR A 162 -10.32 -0.92 1.58
C TYR A 162 -9.83 -0.15 2.81
N LYS A 163 -8.94 -0.73 3.59
CA LYS A 163 -8.17 -0.01 4.60
C LYS A 163 -7.12 0.86 3.89
N PHE A 164 -6.83 2.02 4.47
CA PHE A 164 -5.83 2.93 3.95
C PHE A 164 -4.69 3.12 4.95
N ALA A 165 -3.45 3.08 4.48
CA ALA A 165 -2.27 3.54 5.19
C ALA A 165 -1.42 4.44 4.30
N LEU A 166 -0.71 5.39 4.93
CA LEU A 166 0.33 6.17 4.29
C LEU A 166 1.68 5.54 4.61
N TYR A 167 2.38 5.04 3.58
CA TYR A 167 3.79 4.70 3.70
C TYR A 167 4.65 5.88 3.29
N THR A 168 5.66 6.19 4.09
CA THR A 168 6.61 7.26 3.84
C THR A 168 7.84 7.14 4.75
N GLY A 169 8.96 7.75 4.36
CA GLY A 169 10.15 7.86 5.21
C GLY A 169 10.01 8.91 6.31
N SER A 170 10.72 8.72 7.43
CA SER A 170 10.69 9.63 8.59
C SER A 170 10.99 11.09 8.25
N SER A 171 12.02 11.34 7.43
CA SER A 171 12.38 12.69 6.98
C SER A 171 11.29 13.28 6.11
N TYR A 172 10.71 12.48 5.23
CA TYR A 172 9.68 12.91 4.30
C TYR A 172 8.38 13.27 5.03
N LEU A 173 7.95 12.42 5.99
CA LEU A 173 6.82 12.69 6.88
C LEU A 173 6.97 14.02 7.60
N LYS A 174 8.16 14.25 8.21
CA LYS A 174 8.45 15.48 8.95
C LYS A 174 8.39 16.73 8.08
N ASN A 175 8.94 16.67 6.87
CA ASN A 175 9.18 17.84 6.04
C ASN A 175 8.00 18.20 5.13
N TYR A 176 7.23 17.22 4.66
CA TYR A 176 6.27 17.43 3.57
C TYR A 176 4.81 17.11 3.93
N ILE A 177 4.53 16.59 5.13
CA ILE A 177 3.18 16.14 5.51
C ILE A 177 2.76 16.78 6.84
N ASP A 178 1.52 17.24 6.94
CA ASP A 178 0.90 17.65 8.20
C ASP A 178 0.40 16.40 8.93
N ILE A 179 1.25 15.92 9.86
CA ILE A 179 0.99 14.70 10.63
C ILE A 179 -0.27 14.83 11.50
N ASN A 180 -0.52 16.03 12.06
CA ASN A 180 -1.68 16.27 12.91
C ASN A 180 -2.98 16.23 12.13
N ALA A 181 -3.01 16.90 10.96
CA ALA A 181 -4.16 16.84 10.05
C ALA A 181 -4.40 15.40 9.56
N TYR A 182 -3.33 14.66 9.23
CA TYR A 182 -3.42 13.27 8.84
C TYR A 182 -4.02 12.39 9.95
N GLY A 183 -3.48 12.50 11.15
CA GLY A 183 -3.96 11.72 12.31
C GLY A 183 -5.40 12.03 12.70
N LYS A 184 -5.82 13.30 12.59
CA LYS A 184 -7.22 13.70 12.81
C LYS A 184 -8.17 13.01 11.83
N ARG A 185 -7.73 12.76 10.58
CA ARG A 185 -8.56 12.16 9.53
C ARG A 185 -8.56 10.63 9.54
N TYR A 186 -7.40 10.02 9.75
CA TYR A 186 -7.23 8.57 9.57
C TYR A 186 -6.79 7.83 10.85
N GLY A 187 -6.50 8.56 11.92
CA GLY A 187 -6.03 7.96 13.17
C GLY A 187 -4.65 7.31 13.03
N THR A 188 -4.46 6.19 13.70
CA THR A 188 -3.21 5.41 13.69
C THR A 188 -3.17 4.54 12.44
N SER A 189 -2.56 5.04 11.35
CA SER A 189 -2.52 4.39 10.04
C SER A 189 -1.28 4.76 9.20
N ILE A 190 -0.22 5.25 9.85
CA ILE A 190 1.05 5.53 9.16
C ILE A 190 1.90 4.26 9.18
N TRP A 191 2.42 3.88 8.02
CA TRP A 191 3.48 2.90 7.85
C TRP A 191 4.77 3.65 7.58
N ILE A 192 5.63 3.75 8.60
CA ILE A 192 6.83 4.59 8.57
C ILE A 192 8.08 3.79 8.23
N ALA A 193 8.90 4.28 7.30
CA ALA A 193 10.25 3.76 7.06
C ALA A 193 11.27 4.53 7.89
N ASN A 194 12.05 3.81 8.68
CA ASN A 194 13.19 4.35 9.43
C ASN A 194 14.17 3.24 9.77
N TYR A 195 15.36 3.28 9.18
CA TYR A 195 16.32 2.19 9.26
C TYR A 195 17.49 2.55 10.16
N LYS A 196 17.93 1.60 10.98
CA LYS A 196 19.21 1.68 11.71
C LYS A 196 20.40 1.63 10.74
N THR A 197 20.28 0.81 9.73
CA THR A 197 21.32 0.52 8.71
C THR A 197 20.66 -0.07 7.46
N MET A 198 21.35 0.01 6.34
CA MET A 198 20.97 -0.66 5.08
C MET A 198 21.47 -2.13 5.03
N SER A 199 22.28 -2.55 6.01
CA SER A 199 22.74 -3.94 6.12
C SER A 199 21.63 -4.85 6.64
N LEU A 200 21.87 -6.18 6.60
CA LEU A 200 20.93 -7.18 7.11
C LEU A 200 20.47 -6.86 8.54
N GLN A 201 19.18 -6.77 8.71
CA GLN A 201 18.50 -6.68 10.00
C GLN A 201 17.57 -7.87 10.17
N THR A 202 17.83 -8.71 11.17
CA THR A 202 17.09 -9.95 11.39
C THR A 202 15.80 -9.73 12.18
N ARG A 203 15.69 -8.59 12.87
CA ARG A 203 14.52 -8.19 13.69
C ARG A 203 14.50 -6.67 13.90
N PRO A 204 13.36 -6.07 14.27
CA PRO A 204 13.29 -4.65 14.63
C PRO A 204 14.11 -4.36 15.88
N ASP A 205 14.90 -3.27 15.85
CA ASP A 205 15.60 -2.71 17.02
C ASP A 205 14.85 -1.45 17.48
N PHE A 206 14.00 -1.58 18.50
CA PHE A 206 13.14 -0.50 18.99
C PHE A 206 13.89 0.72 19.54
N ASN A 207 15.19 0.65 19.76
CA ASN A 207 15.99 1.84 20.07
C ASN A 207 16.06 2.82 18.88
N TRP A 208 15.75 2.34 17.67
CA TRP A 208 15.70 3.12 16.43
C TRP A 208 14.27 3.41 15.98
N PHE A 209 13.28 3.06 16.79
CA PHE A 209 11.89 3.36 16.47
C PHE A 209 11.67 4.87 16.38
N PRO A 210 11.08 5.40 15.29
CA PRO A 210 10.89 6.84 15.12
C PRO A 210 9.76 7.35 16.01
N SER A 211 10.01 8.49 16.69
CA SER A 211 9.04 9.12 17.60
C SER A 211 8.07 10.02 16.85
N PHE A 212 7.14 9.43 16.09
CA PHE A 212 6.02 10.16 15.49
C PHE A 212 4.68 9.61 16.00
N PRO A 213 3.62 10.45 16.08
CA PRO A 213 2.28 9.96 16.37
C PRO A 213 1.69 9.18 15.18
N HIS A 214 0.65 8.41 15.45
CA HIS A 214 -0.18 7.73 14.45
C HIS A 214 0.51 6.60 13.65
N ILE A 215 1.64 6.09 14.13
CA ILE A 215 2.34 4.96 13.48
C ILE A 215 1.59 3.66 13.77
N ALA A 216 1.12 2.99 12.72
CA ALA A 216 0.52 1.66 12.78
C ALA A 216 1.54 0.56 12.47
N MET A 217 2.45 0.81 11.53
CA MET A 217 3.47 -0.14 11.09
C MET A 217 4.81 0.57 10.94
N TRP A 218 5.89 -0.15 11.19
CA TRP A 218 7.25 0.34 11.05
C TRP A 218 8.08 -0.58 10.16
N GLN A 219 8.53 -0.07 9.02
CA GLN A 219 9.54 -0.73 8.19
C GLN A 219 10.91 -0.43 8.81
N PHE A 220 11.45 -1.46 9.46
CA PHE A 220 12.68 -1.34 10.26
C PHE A 220 13.96 -1.60 9.46
N GLY A 221 13.85 -2.09 8.24
CA GLY A 221 15.00 -2.34 7.38
C GLY A 221 14.63 -2.66 5.95
N SER A 222 15.48 -2.20 5.04
CA SER A 222 15.43 -2.50 3.60
C SER A 222 16.14 -3.80 3.24
N ASN A 223 16.64 -4.53 4.23
CA ASN A 223 17.23 -5.84 4.05
C ASN A 223 16.91 -6.74 5.25
N TRP A 224 15.73 -7.32 5.24
CA TRP A 224 15.32 -8.41 6.11
C TRP A 224 15.39 -9.72 5.33
N TYR A 225 16.58 -10.32 5.30
CA TYR A 225 16.86 -11.53 4.51
C TYR A 225 16.61 -11.38 3.00
N GLY A 226 16.87 -10.19 2.45
CA GLY A 226 16.74 -9.90 1.01
C GLY A 226 15.39 -9.34 0.56
N ILE A 227 14.52 -9.00 1.51
CA ILE A 227 13.32 -8.20 1.30
C ILE A 227 13.23 -7.07 2.32
N ASP A 228 12.32 -6.14 2.15
CA ASP A 228 12.02 -5.13 3.14
C ASP A 228 11.22 -5.73 4.29
N GLY A 229 11.63 -5.41 5.52
CA GLY A 229 11.06 -5.96 6.75
C GLY A 229 10.35 -4.91 7.57
N SER A 230 9.10 -5.22 7.94
CA SER A 230 8.24 -4.37 8.76
C SER A 230 7.70 -5.10 9.97
N VAL A 231 7.23 -4.33 10.96
CA VAL A 231 6.48 -4.82 12.10
C VAL A 231 5.15 -4.09 12.21
N ASP A 232 4.07 -4.83 12.36
CA ASP A 232 2.74 -4.31 12.66
C ASP A 232 2.61 -4.09 14.17
N LEU A 233 2.43 -2.83 14.55
CA LEU A 233 2.48 -2.40 15.96
C LEU A 233 1.13 -2.52 16.67
N VAL A 234 0.03 -2.50 15.89
CA VAL A 234 -1.34 -2.39 16.40
C VAL A 234 -2.30 -3.41 15.78
N ASP A 235 -1.75 -4.45 15.14
CA ASP A 235 -2.51 -5.42 14.33
C ASP A 235 -3.34 -4.72 13.23
N PHE A 236 -2.73 -3.72 12.59
CA PHE A 236 -3.38 -2.86 11.62
C PHE A 236 -3.84 -3.62 10.38
N MET A 237 -3.05 -4.58 9.90
CA MET A 237 -3.47 -5.41 8.79
C MET A 237 -4.68 -6.27 9.16
N GLY A 238 -4.79 -6.66 10.43
CA GLY A 238 -5.85 -7.49 10.94
C GLY A 238 -5.89 -8.87 10.29
N LYS A 239 -6.72 -9.76 10.81
CA LYS A 239 -7.03 -11.03 10.14
C LYS A 239 -7.99 -10.76 8.99
N THR A 240 -7.48 -10.32 7.86
CA THR A 240 -8.20 -10.49 6.61
C THR A 240 -7.97 -11.93 6.20
N SER A 241 -9.01 -12.74 6.21
CA SER A 241 -8.93 -14.09 5.63
C SER A 241 -8.50 -13.94 4.16
N GLY A 242 -7.21 -14.22 3.93
CA GLY A 242 -6.53 -13.95 2.68
C GLY A 242 -6.88 -14.92 1.57
N ASP A 243 -8.18 -15.11 1.27
CA ASP A 243 -8.53 -15.78 0.03
C ASP A 243 -8.43 -14.79 -1.13
N VAL A 244 -7.24 -14.61 -1.66
CA VAL A 244 -7.09 -14.19 -3.05
C VAL A 244 -7.76 -15.29 -3.86
N LYS A 245 -8.85 -14.98 -4.55
CA LYS A 245 -9.38 -15.91 -5.54
C LYS A 245 -8.24 -16.22 -6.49
N ASN A 246 -7.90 -17.51 -6.62
CA ASN A 246 -7.04 -17.98 -7.70
C ASN A 246 -7.76 -17.67 -9.01
N ASN A 247 -7.60 -16.46 -9.48
CA ASN A 247 -7.91 -16.15 -10.85
C ASN A 247 -6.75 -16.75 -11.65
N THR A 248 -6.95 -17.94 -12.18
CA THR A 248 -6.36 -18.35 -13.46
C THR A 248 -6.29 -17.12 -14.34
N PRO A 249 -5.23 -16.92 -15.16
CA PRO A 249 -5.09 -15.72 -15.98
C PRO A 249 -6.44 -15.38 -16.59
N VAL A 250 -7.05 -14.29 -16.17
CA VAL A 250 -8.37 -13.90 -16.62
C VAL A 250 -8.20 -13.60 -18.10
N LYS A 251 -8.73 -14.52 -18.92
CA LYS A 251 -9.13 -14.20 -20.27
C LYS A 251 -9.79 -12.83 -20.19
N PRO A 252 -9.50 -11.87 -21.06
CA PRO A 252 -10.01 -10.52 -20.97
C PRO A 252 -11.48 -10.53 -20.58
N VAL A 253 -11.82 -9.94 -19.44
CA VAL A 253 -13.19 -9.91 -18.94
C VAL A 253 -14.00 -9.12 -19.95
N THR A 254 -14.92 -9.79 -20.60
CA THR A 254 -15.99 -9.15 -21.34
C THR A 254 -16.72 -8.26 -20.33
N PRO A 255 -16.93 -6.98 -20.58
CA PRO A 255 -17.57 -6.07 -19.63
C PRO A 255 -18.95 -6.61 -19.26
N ASN A 256 -19.18 -6.79 -17.96
CA ASN A 256 -20.50 -7.15 -17.46
C ASN A 256 -21.49 -6.04 -17.83
N LYS A 257 -22.52 -6.40 -18.59
CA LYS A 257 -23.60 -5.51 -19.02
C LYS A 257 -24.42 -5.05 -17.81
N SER A 258 -24.01 -3.96 -17.18
CA SER A 258 -24.96 -3.15 -16.39
C SER A 258 -24.38 -1.76 -16.23
N ASN A 259 -24.64 -0.97 -17.15
CA ASN A 259 -24.99 0.46 -17.29
C ASN A 259 -24.68 0.88 -18.72
N GLN A 260 -25.60 0.56 -19.62
CA GLN A 260 -25.61 1.15 -20.95
C GLN A 260 -26.00 2.62 -20.80
N THR A 261 -25.00 3.51 -20.77
CA THR A 261 -25.21 4.84 -21.32
C THR A 261 -25.23 4.66 -22.83
N ASN A 262 -26.28 5.13 -23.47
CA ASN A 262 -26.54 5.06 -24.91
C ASN A 262 -25.32 5.47 -25.75
N ALA A 263 -24.54 4.50 -26.22
CA ALA A 263 -23.38 4.74 -27.07
C ALA A 263 -23.81 4.81 -28.54
N LYS A 264 -24.36 5.94 -28.96
CA LYS A 264 -24.43 6.31 -30.38
C LYS A 264 -23.07 6.79 -30.93
N ASN A 265 -22.14 7.21 -30.08
CA ASN A 265 -20.86 7.78 -30.50
C ASN A 265 -19.81 6.70 -30.68
N THR A 266 -19.16 6.69 -31.84
CA THR A 266 -18.03 5.81 -32.19
C THR A 266 -16.70 6.51 -32.01
N THR A 267 -16.69 7.79 -31.62
CA THR A 267 -15.52 8.63 -31.45
C THR A 267 -15.62 9.49 -30.21
N TYR A 268 -14.46 9.91 -29.69
CA TYR A 268 -14.28 10.83 -28.58
C TYR A 268 -13.33 11.95 -28.98
N LYS A 269 -13.71 13.21 -28.75
CA LYS A 269 -12.84 14.37 -28.97
C LYS A 269 -12.08 14.70 -27.69
N VAL A 270 -10.77 14.62 -27.74
CA VAL A 270 -9.87 14.91 -26.62
C VAL A 270 -10.05 16.36 -26.17
N VAL A 271 -10.18 16.56 -24.87
CA VAL A 271 -10.22 17.89 -24.23
C VAL A 271 -8.97 18.08 -23.36
N SER A 272 -8.70 19.34 -22.97
CA SER A 272 -7.58 19.65 -22.09
C SER A 272 -7.69 18.86 -20.77
N GLY A 273 -6.57 18.24 -20.34
CA GLY A 273 -6.52 17.39 -19.15
C GLY A 273 -6.93 15.92 -19.37
N ASP A 274 -7.25 15.53 -20.60
CA ASP A 274 -7.51 14.12 -20.91
C ASP A 274 -6.22 13.31 -21.00
N SER A 275 -6.33 12.05 -20.54
CA SER A 275 -5.32 11.00 -20.70
C SER A 275 -5.94 9.78 -21.38
N TRP A 276 -5.12 8.87 -21.92
CA TRP A 276 -5.57 7.58 -22.46
C TRP A 276 -6.46 6.84 -21.46
N TRP A 277 -6.05 6.81 -20.19
CA TRP A 277 -6.80 6.16 -19.13
C TRP A 277 -8.13 6.88 -18.84
N GLY A 278 -8.11 8.21 -18.70
CA GLY A 278 -9.30 9.01 -18.41
C GLY A 278 -10.39 8.84 -19.47
N ILE A 279 -9.99 8.84 -20.74
CA ILE A 279 -10.92 8.61 -21.87
C ILE A 279 -11.41 7.16 -21.86
N ALA A 280 -10.49 6.18 -21.72
CA ALA A 280 -10.83 4.76 -21.70
C ALA A 280 -11.86 4.43 -20.61
N ASN A 281 -11.65 4.93 -19.39
CA ASN A 281 -12.58 4.74 -18.26
C ASN A 281 -13.95 5.38 -18.53
N ARG A 282 -13.98 6.57 -19.16
CA ARG A 282 -15.22 7.29 -19.52
C ARG A 282 -16.04 6.56 -20.57
N VAL A 283 -15.38 5.85 -21.49
CA VAL A 283 -16.00 5.13 -22.60
C VAL A 283 -16.13 3.62 -22.38
N GLY A 284 -15.71 3.11 -21.20
CA GLY A 284 -15.79 1.70 -20.84
C GLY A 284 -14.83 0.79 -21.57
N LEU A 285 -13.66 1.29 -21.96
CA LEU A 285 -12.58 0.54 -22.61
C LEU A 285 -11.38 0.39 -21.67
N ASP A 286 -10.53 -0.59 -21.96
CA ASP A 286 -9.19 -0.64 -21.44
C ASP A 286 -8.31 0.38 -22.19
N MET A 287 -7.38 1.08 -21.49
CA MET A 287 -6.56 2.13 -22.08
C MET A 287 -5.62 1.63 -23.18
N TYR A 288 -5.09 0.42 -23.03
CA TYR A 288 -4.23 -0.19 -24.06
C TYR A 288 -5.05 -0.54 -25.31
N GLN A 289 -6.28 -1.01 -25.11
CA GLN A 289 -7.22 -1.27 -26.20
C GLN A 289 -7.60 0.03 -26.90
N LEU A 290 -7.88 1.10 -26.15
CA LEU A 290 -8.18 2.41 -26.73
C LEU A 290 -7.01 2.95 -27.54
N ALA A 291 -5.79 2.91 -27.01
CA ALA A 291 -4.60 3.35 -27.73
C ALA A 291 -4.38 2.50 -29.00
N LYS A 292 -4.42 1.19 -28.89
CA LYS A 292 -4.27 0.24 -30.01
C LYS A 292 -5.34 0.44 -31.10
N LEU A 293 -6.60 0.71 -30.71
CA LEU A 293 -7.71 1.02 -31.61
C LEU A 293 -7.43 2.27 -32.48
N ASN A 294 -6.60 3.16 -31.95
CA ASN A 294 -6.18 4.39 -32.61
C ASN A 294 -4.80 4.30 -33.26
N GLY A 295 -4.21 3.11 -33.37
CA GLY A 295 -2.88 2.91 -33.93
C GLY A 295 -1.75 3.56 -33.11
N LYS A 296 -1.97 3.69 -31.81
CA LYS A 296 -1.08 4.34 -30.84
C LYS A 296 -0.76 3.41 -29.68
N THR A 297 0.21 3.81 -28.87
CA THR A 297 0.48 3.24 -27.54
C THR A 297 0.01 4.20 -26.47
N ILE A 298 -0.09 3.75 -25.22
CA ILE A 298 -0.42 4.61 -24.10
C ILE A 298 0.63 5.71 -23.84
N ASN A 299 1.84 5.54 -24.37
CA ASN A 299 2.93 6.54 -24.32
C ASN A 299 2.82 7.59 -25.44
N SER A 300 1.90 7.42 -26.37
CA SER A 300 1.69 8.41 -27.43
C SER A 300 0.95 9.63 -26.86
N VAL A 301 1.49 10.82 -27.09
CA VAL A 301 0.83 12.07 -26.69
C VAL A 301 -0.49 12.22 -27.44
N ILE A 302 -1.53 12.61 -26.73
CA ILE A 302 -2.83 13.04 -27.28
C ILE A 302 -3.04 14.53 -27.02
N HIS A 303 -3.62 15.23 -27.99
CA HIS A 303 -3.78 16.68 -27.93
C HIS A 303 -5.25 17.08 -27.88
N PRO A 304 -5.60 18.16 -27.16
CA PRO A 304 -6.95 18.73 -27.22
C PRO A 304 -7.40 18.95 -28.67
N GLY A 305 -8.62 18.53 -28.97
CA GLY A 305 -9.17 18.56 -30.32
C GLY A 305 -8.96 17.29 -31.15
N GLN A 306 -8.01 16.41 -30.76
CA GLN A 306 -7.81 15.13 -31.40
C GLN A 306 -9.05 14.25 -31.27
N VAL A 307 -9.43 13.55 -32.34
CA VAL A 307 -10.57 12.63 -32.35
C VAL A 307 -10.07 11.20 -32.26
N LEU A 308 -10.47 10.49 -31.22
CA LEU A 308 -10.14 9.10 -30.97
C LEU A 308 -11.33 8.18 -31.31
N LYS A 309 -11.07 7.06 -31.94
CA LYS A 309 -12.03 5.97 -32.09
C LYS A 309 -12.23 5.30 -30.72
N ILE A 310 -13.49 5.14 -30.30
CA ILE A 310 -13.85 4.49 -29.05
C ILE A 310 -14.69 3.23 -29.26
N LYS A 311 -14.92 2.85 -30.52
CA LYS A 311 -15.62 1.62 -30.90
C LYS A 311 -15.04 1.11 -32.21
N GLY A 312 -14.75 -0.19 -32.29
CA GLY A 312 -14.24 -0.83 -33.51
C GLY A 312 -13.61 -2.19 -33.22
N THR A 313 -13.30 -2.94 -34.29
CA THR A 313 -12.60 -4.22 -34.20
C THR A 313 -11.10 -3.97 -34.34
N ILE A 314 -10.31 -4.44 -33.36
CA ILE A 314 -8.85 -4.42 -33.44
C ILE A 314 -8.43 -5.53 -34.41
N LYS A 315 -7.89 -5.18 -35.57
CA LYS A 315 -7.25 -6.17 -36.46
C LYS A 315 -5.99 -6.69 -35.74
N ASN A 316 -5.89 -7.99 -35.52
CA ASN A 316 -4.70 -8.65 -34.98
C ASN A 316 -3.55 -8.51 -35.95
N GLY A 317 -2.72 -7.50 -35.77
CA GLY A 317 -1.41 -7.40 -36.38
C GLY A 317 -0.38 -7.78 -35.32
N SER A 318 0.40 -8.79 -35.60
CA SER A 318 1.57 -9.21 -34.84
C SER A 318 2.45 -8.00 -34.48
N LEU A 319 2.65 -7.72 -33.19
CA LEU A 319 3.73 -6.86 -32.74
C LEU A 319 4.85 -7.78 -32.25
N SER A 320 5.92 -7.87 -33.03
CA SER A 320 7.23 -8.29 -32.52
C SER A 320 7.69 -7.29 -31.48
N ASN A 321 8.04 -7.80 -30.30
CA ASN A 321 8.74 -7.02 -29.29
C ASN A 321 10.07 -6.53 -29.86
N PRO A 322 10.46 -5.27 -29.70
CA PRO A 322 11.86 -4.92 -29.78
C PRO A 322 12.51 -5.43 -28.50
N VAL A 323 13.39 -6.40 -28.66
CA VAL A 323 14.38 -6.82 -27.68
C VAL A 323 15.42 -5.72 -27.62
N ASP A 324 15.87 -5.48 -26.43
CA ASP A 324 16.96 -4.62 -25.97
C ASP A 324 18.12 -4.40 -26.95
N GLU A 325 18.51 -3.12 -27.06
CA GLU A 325 19.92 -2.68 -27.11
C GLU A 325 20.13 -1.54 -26.11
#